data_587e026c21073dc8c57f2e184925901b
#
_entry.id   587e026c21073dc8c57f2e184925901b
#
_cell.length_a   1.000
_cell.length_b   1.000
_cell.length_c   1.000
_cell.angle_alpha   90.00
_cell.angle_beta   90.00
_cell.angle_gamma   90.00
#
_symmetry.space_group_name_H-M   'P 1'
#
loop_
_entity.id
_entity.type
_entity.pdbx_description
1 polymer ?
#
loop_
_entity_poly.entity_id
_entity_poly.type
_entity_poly.pdbx_seq_one_letter_code
_entity_poly.pdbx_strand_id
1 'polypeptide(L)'
;MSNSYKCIFAIVNNGFSEVAMEAAKACGARGGTVLHGRGTISKDAEKFFNITIQPDKEIVMILAKSELVDNILKALYNAIGSSTKAQGIAFAMPVDDVIGLDGNIPPKKEE
;
A
#
# COMPACT_ATOMS: atom_id res chain seq x y z
N MET A 1 7.26 21.17 4.52
CA MET A 1 7.55 19.94 4.46
C MET A 1 6.44 19.03 4.48
N SER A 2 5.51 19.20 5.25
CA SER A 2 4.41 18.34 5.30
C SER A 2 3.78 18.25 3.96
N ASN A 3 3.12 17.19 3.65
CA ASN A 3 2.41 16.95 2.42
C ASN A 3 3.27 16.64 1.21
N SER A 4 4.59 16.64 1.37
CA SER A 4 5.45 16.23 0.27
C SER A 4 5.33 14.75 -0.02
N TYR A 5 5.04 13.97 0.99
CA TYR A 5 4.95 12.51 0.90
C TYR A 5 3.69 12.01 1.54
N LYS A 6 3.24 10.87 1.06
CA LYS A 6 2.16 10.13 1.69
C LYS A 6 2.59 8.68 1.85
N CYS A 7 1.95 8.00 2.76
CA CYS A 7 2.20 6.58 2.96
C CYS A 7 1.04 5.81 2.36
N ILE A 8 1.35 4.92 1.44
CA ILE A 8 0.36 4.06 0.80
C ILE A 8 0.45 2.69 1.47
N PHE A 9 -0.70 2.16 1.87
CA PHE A 9 -0.80 0.81 2.35
C PHE A 9 -1.57 0.00 1.32
N ALA A 10 -1.02 -1.14 0.94
CA ALA A 10 -1.72 -2.10 0.09
C ALA A 10 -1.79 -3.40 0.85
N ILE A 11 -2.99 -3.88 1.10
CA ILE A 11 -3.20 -5.13 1.83
C ILE A 11 -3.70 -6.15 0.84
N VAL A 12 -2.94 -7.23 0.67
CA VAL A 12 -3.20 -8.22 -0.37
C VAL A 12 -3.12 -9.62 0.22
N ASN A 13 -3.70 -10.57 -0.50
CA ASN A 13 -3.53 -11.97 -0.14
C ASN A 13 -2.06 -12.34 -0.20
N ASN A 14 -1.68 -13.29 0.64
CA ASN A 14 -0.30 -13.75 0.71
C ASN A 14 0.20 -14.16 -0.67
N GLY A 15 1.38 -13.70 -1.01
CA GLY A 15 1.99 -14.02 -2.30
C GLY A 15 1.86 -12.93 -3.34
N PHE A 16 1.18 -11.84 -3.04
CA PHE A 16 0.94 -10.80 -4.05
C PHE A 16 1.65 -9.48 -3.75
N SER A 17 2.56 -9.47 -2.77
CA SER A 17 3.25 -8.23 -2.46
C SER A 17 4.16 -7.77 -3.60
N GLU A 18 4.79 -8.71 -4.32
CA GLU A 18 5.66 -8.33 -5.43
C GLU A 18 4.86 -7.72 -6.56
N VAL A 19 3.68 -8.26 -6.84
CA VAL A 19 2.82 -7.69 -7.88
C VAL A 19 2.46 -6.26 -7.51
N ALA A 20 2.13 -6.03 -6.24
CA ALA A 20 1.81 -4.68 -5.79
C ALA A 20 3.01 -3.75 -5.93
N MET A 21 4.20 -4.22 -5.50
CA MET A 21 5.39 -3.38 -5.60
C MET A 21 5.74 -3.04 -7.03
N GLU A 22 5.63 -4.01 -7.93
CA GLU A 22 5.94 -3.74 -9.33
C GLU A 22 5.01 -2.69 -9.92
N ALA A 23 3.73 -2.79 -9.61
CA ALA A 23 2.78 -1.79 -10.09
C ALA A 23 3.12 -0.40 -9.56
N ALA A 24 3.48 -0.31 -8.29
CA ALA A 24 3.83 0.98 -7.70
C ALA A 24 5.12 1.53 -8.28
N LYS A 25 6.12 0.68 -8.48
CA LYS A 25 7.39 1.13 -9.05
C LYS A 25 7.23 1.64 -10.47
N ALA A 26 6.35 1.04 -11.24
CA ALA A 26 6.10 1.52 -12.59
C ALA A 26 5.56 2.94 -12.60
N CYS A 27 5.00 3.39 -11.50
CA CYS A 27 4.47 4.75 -11.37
C CYS A 27 5.37 5.65 -10.56
N GLY A 28 6.60 5.24 -10.30
CA GLY A 28 7.58 6.11 -9.67
C GLY A 28 7.89 5.82 -8.22
N ALA A 29 7.26 4.83 -7.61
CA ALA A 29 7.61 4.48 -6.24
C ALA A 29 9.00 3.86 -6.23
N ARG A 30 9.76 4.13 -5.18
CA ARG A 30 11.14 3.66 -5.13
C ARG A 30 11.29 2.33 -4.42
N GLY A 31 10.41 2.05 -3.49
CA GLY A 31 10.44 0.79 -2.79
C GLY A 31 9.44 0.81 -1.68
N GLY A 32 9.41 -0.25 -0.93
CA GLY A 32 8.46 -0.35 0.17
C GLY A 32 8.90 -1.39 1.17
N THR A 33 8.10 -1.53 2.20
CA THR A 33 8.32 -2.50 3.26
C THR A 33 7.15 -3.45 3.29
N VAL A 34 7.42 -4.73 3.39
CA VAL A 34 6.37 -5.74 3.42
C VAL A 34 6.24 -6.25 4.84
N LEU A 35 5.01 -6.24 5.34
CA LEU A 35 4.67 -6.79 6.65
C LEU A 35 3.72 -7.95 6.42
N HIS A 36 3.74 -8.88 7.33
CA HIS A 36 2.79 -9.99 7.28
C HIS A 36 1.70 -9.76 8.30
N GLY A 37 0.48 -10.10 7.91
CA GLY A 37 -0.62 -9.89 8.81
C GLY A 37 -1.71 -10.92 8.60
N ARG A 38 -2.81 -10.69 9.26
CA ARG A 38 -3.93 -11.61 9.18
C ARG A 38 -5.20 -10.82 9.04
N GLY A 39 -5.97 -11.15 8.01
CA GLY A 39 -7.26 -10.52 7.82
C GLY A 39 -8.35 -11.26 8.58
N THR A 40 -9.40 -10.54 8.88
CA THR A 40 -10.55 -11.14 9.54
C THR A 40 -11.80 -10.78 8.76
N ILE A 41 -12.72 -11.74 8.70
CA ILE A 41 -14.01 -11.50 8.11
C ILE A 41 -14.96 -12.51 8.76
N SER A 42 -16.20 -12.14 8.90
CA SER A 42 -17.15 -13.05 9.54
C SER A 42 -17.45 -14.24 8.64
N LYS A 43 -17.69 -15.38 9.24
CA LYS A 43 -18.07 -16.56 8.48
C LYS A 43 -19.39 -16.36 7.77
N ASP A 44 -20.25 -15.54 8.32
CA ASP A 44 -21.51 -15.25 7.68
C ASP A 44 -21.32 -14.51 6.37
N ALA A 45 -20.37 -13.56 6.34
CA ALA A 45 -20.07 -12.85 5.11
C ALA A 45 -19.48 -13.81 4.06
N GLU A 46 -18.62 -14.72 4.49
CA GLU A 46 -18.06 -15.72 3.61
C GLU A 46 -19.14 -16.55 2.96
N LYS A 47 -20.08 -17.02 3.77
CA LYS A 47 -21.18 -17.81 3.28
C LYS A 47 -22.09 -17.02 2.37
N PHE A 48 -22.41 -15.80 2.78
CA PHE A 48 -23.33 -14.96 2.03
C PHE A 48 -22.83 -14.72 0.61
N PHE A 49 -21.53 -14.42 0.49
CA PHE A 49 -20.97 -14.10 -0.81
C PHE A 49 -20.40 -15.31 -1.53
N ASN A 50 -20.47 -16.48 -0.90
CA ASN A 50 -19.94 -17.70 -1.49
C ASN A 50 -18.49 -17.55 -1.94
N ILE A 51 -17.68 -16.98 -1.06
CA ILE A 51 -16.27 -16.76 -1.36
C ILE A 51 -15.43 -17.42 -0.27
N THR A 52 -14.20 -17.71 -0.63
CA THR A 52 -13.23 -18.23 0.33
C THR A 52 -12.28 -17.09 0.68
N ILE A 53 -12.17 -16.83 1.96
CA ILE A 53 -11.31 -15.76 2.44
C ILE A 53 -10.00 -16.35 2.90
N GLN A 54 -8.90 -15.85 2.33
CA GLN A 54 -7.58 -16.20 2.81
C GLN A 54 -7.23 -15.32 3.98
N PRO A 55 -6.94 -15.90 5.14
CA PRO A 55 -6.63 -15.06 6.29
C PRO A 55 -5.23 -14.43 6.22
N ASP A 56 -4.28 -15.11 5.59
CA ASP A 56 -2.92 -14.60 5.54
C ASP A 56 -2.81 -13.47 4.55
N LYS A 57 -2.30 -12.35 5.01
CA LYS A 57 -2.18 -11.14 4.20
C LYS A 57 -0.76 -10.64 4.22
N GLU A 58 -0.42 -9.93 3.15
CA GLU A 58 0.79 -9.15 3.12
C GLU A 58 0.40 -7.68 3.03
N ILE A 59 1.11 -6.86 3.75
CA ILE A 59 0.85 -5.43 3.79
C ILE A 59 2.07 -4.74 3.21
N VAL A 60 1.88 -4.04 2.11
CA VAL A 60 2.96 -3.31 1.48
C VAL A 60 2.82 -1.85 1.86
N MET A 61 3.87 -1.31 2.47
CA MET A 61 3.87 0.06 2.94
C MET A 61 4.86 0.84 2.09
N ILE A 62 4.37 1.88 1.42
CA ILE A 62 5.15 2.62 0.44
C ILE A 62 5.09 4.11 0.76
N LEU A 63 6.26 4.73 0.92
CA LEU A 63 6.32 6.19 1.01
C LEU A 63 6.52 6.73 -0.39
N ALA A 64 5.64 7.59 -0.84
CA ALA A 64 5.69 8.13 -2.20
C ALA A 64 5.42 9.62 -2.18
N LYS A 65 5.97 10.31 -3.15
CA LYS A 65 5.67 11.72 -3.32
C LYS A 65 4.19 11.89 -3.53
N SER A 66 3.64 12.93 -2.93
CA SER A 66 2.20 13.15 -2.97
C SER A 66 1.67 13.21 -4.39
N GLU A 67 2.45 13.78 -5.31
CA GLU A 67 2.00 13.93 -6.69
C GLU A 67 1.90 12.59 -7.43
N LEU A 68 2.54 11.54 -6.92
CA LEU A 68 2.49 10.23 -7.56
C LEU A 68 1.37 9.35 -7.05
N VAL A 69 0.74 9.74 -5.95
CA VAL A 69 -0.15 8.84 -5.22
C VAL A 69 -1.35 8.41 -6.05
N ASP A 70 -1.98 9.35 -6.76
CA ASP A 70 -3.16 8.99 -7.54
C ASP A 70 -2.84 7.95 -8.60
N ASN A 71 -1.72 8.12 -9.29
CA ASN A 71 -1.33 7.15 -10.32
C ASN A 71 -0.98 5.81 -9.71
N ILE A 72 -0.31 5.84 -8.56
CA ILE A 72 0.04 4.59 -7.88
C ILE A 72 -1.23 3.86 -7.45
N LEU A 73 -2.18 4.57 -6.88
CA LEU A 73 -3.42 3.92 -6.44
C LEU A 73 -4.18 3.33 -7.61
N LYS A 74 -4.21 4.02 -8.76
CA LYS A 74 -4.85 3.46 -9.95
C LYS A 74 -4.16 2.19 -10.43
N ALA A 75 -2.83 2.21 -10.45
CA ALA A 75 -2.07 1.05 -10.86
C ALA A 75 -2.31 -0.12 -9.92
N LEU A 76 -2.38 0.17 -8.61
CA LEU A 76 -2.66 -0.86 -7.64
C LEU A 76 -4.06 -1.43 -7.82
N TYR A 77 -5.02 -0.57 -8.10
CA TYR A 77 -6.39 -1.06 -8.33
C TYR A 77 -6.42 -2.10 -9.44
N ASN A 78 -5.71 -1.82 -10.54
CA ASN A 78 -5.70 -2.74 -11.66
C ASN A 78 -4.92 -4.02 -11.36
N ALA A 79 -3.85 -3.92 -10.60
CA ALA A 79 -2.95 -5.06 -10.38
C ALA A 79 -3.41 -5.96 -9.24
N ILE A 80 -3.97 -5.37 -8.18
CA ILE A 80 -4.23 -6.15 -6.97
C ILE A 80 -5.63 -5.89 -6.39
N GLY A 81 -6.49 -5.21 -7.13
CA GLY A 81 -7.80 -4.83 -6.61
C GLY A 81 -8.71 -6.00 -6.30
N SER A 82 -9.92 -5.68 -5.89
CA SER A 82 -10.84 -6.69 -5.37
C SER A 82 -11.25 -7.71 -6.42
N SER A 83 -11.14 -7.39 -7.71
CA SER A 83 -11.50 -8.32 -8.76
C SER A 83 -10.35 -9.23 -9.17
N THR A 84 -9.19 -9.07 -8.57
CA THR A 84 -8.03 -9.91 -8.88
C THR A 84 -7.88 -10.97 -7.80
N LYS A 85 -6.98 -11.93 -8.06
CA LYS A 85 -6.71 -12.98 -7.07
C LYS A 85 -6.08 -12.43 -5.80
N ALA A 86 -5.46 -11.26 -5.91
CA ALA A 86 -4.87 -10.63 -4.73
C ALA A 86 -5.93 -10.10 -3.77
N GLN A 87 -7.11 -9.79 -4.29
CA GLN A 87 -8.24 -9.28 -3.49
C GLN A 87 -7.79 -8.17 -2.56
N GLY A 88 -7.08 -7.21 -3.14
CA GLY A 88 -6.41 -6.20 -2.34
C GLY A 88 -7.21 -4.94 -2.13
N ILE A 89 -6.83 -4.22 -1.11
CA ILE A 89 -7.27 -2.85 -0.91
C ILE A 89 -6.03 -2.00 -0.73
N ALA A 90 -6.17 -0.75 -1.11
CA ALA A 90 -5.06 0.19 -0.96
C ALA A 90 -5.61 1.54 -0.56
N PHE A 91 -4.84 2.24 0.26
CA PHE A 91 -5.24 3.57 0.69
C PHE A 91 -4.00 4.37 1.03
N ALA A 92 -4.15 5.68 1.08
CA ALA A 92 -3.04 6.57 1.34
C ALA A 92 -3.34 7.41 2.58
N MET A 93 -2.28 7.70 3.32
CA MET A 93 -2.38 8.51 4.52
C MET A 93 -1.34 9.62 4.46
N PRO A 94 -1.65 10.80 4.98
CA PRO A 94 -0.64 11.86 5.02
C PRO A 94 0.48 11.50 5.97
N VAL A 95 1.67 12.01 5.66
CA VAL A 95 2.84 11.83 6.49
C VAL A 95 3.35 13.23 6.83
N ASP A 96 3.53 13.48 8.10
CA ASP A 96 3.96 14.81 8.51
C ASP A 96 5.40 15.09 8.14
N ASP A 97 6.30 14.19 8.50
CA ASP A 97 7.73 14.40 8.28
C ASP A 97 8.38 13.07 7.92
N VAL A 98 9.39 13.12 7.06
CA VAL A 98 10.14 11.94 6.64
C VAL A 98 11.62 12.27 6.67
N ILE A 99 12.41 11.37 7.22
CA ILE A 99 13.85 11.46 7.11
C ILE A 99 14.38 10.19 6.46
N GLY A 100 15.49 10.32 5.77
CA GLY A 100 16.16 9.15 5.21
C GLY A 100 15.72 8.75 3.83
N LEU A 101 14.77 9.46 3.25
CA LEU A 101 14.26 9.12 1.95
C LEU A 101 14.82 10.09 0.92
N ASP A 102 15.42 9.57 -0.15
CA ASP A 102 15.99 10.41 -1.23
C ASP A 102 17.05 11.37 -0.74
N GLY A 103 17.77 10.98 0.29
CA GLY A 103 18.70 11.91 0.87
C GLY A 103 17.99 13.10 1.51
N ASN A 104 16.71 13.00 1.65
CA ASN A 104 15.90 14.07 2.19
C ASN A 104 16.11 14.18 3.69
N ILE A 105 16.50 15.36 4.12
CA ILE A 105 16.70 15.60 5.54
C ILE A 105 15.74 16.72 5.92
N PRO A 106 14.98 16.58 6.98
CA PRO A 106 14.07 17.66 7.34
C PRO A 106 14.87 18.91 7.63
N PRO A 107 14.34 20.07 7.33
CA PRO A 107 15.04 21.28 7.66
C PRO A 107 15.33 21.31 9.13
N LYS A 108 16.53 21.79 9.42
CA LYS A 108 16.89 21.91 10.79
C LYS A 108 15.94 22.91 11.43
N LYS A 109 15.28 22.50 12.45
CA LYS A 109 14.42 23.45 13.11
C LYS A 109 15.26 24.40 13.88
N GLU A 110 14.89 25.64 13.78
CA GLU A 110 15.64 26.62 14.50
C GLU A 110 15.08 26.67 15.88
N GLU A 111 15.47 25.78 16.66
CA GLU A 111 14.90 25.74 17.99
C GLU A 111 15.51 26.73 18.90
#